data_86f377149c01b99dc2b16d2d1abe0f8f
#
_entry.id   86f377149c01b99dc2b16d2d1abe0f8f
#
_cell.length_a   1.000
_cell.length_b   1.000
_cell.length_c   1.000
_cell.angle_alpha   90.00
_cell.angle_beta   90.00
_cell.angle_gamma   90.00
#
_symmetry.space_group_name_H-M   'P 1'
#
loop_
_entity.id
_entity.type
_entity.pdbx_description
1 polymer ?
#
loop_
_entity_poly.entity_id
_entity_poly.type
_entity_poly.pdbx_seq_one_letter_code
_entity_poly.pdbx_strand_id
1 'polypeptide(L)'
;MIELKAVSKRFLDHVVLDQVDFFVKRGETVALLGPSGVGKSVLLKHIIGLIRPDSGDVLVDGLSVPHLKRKELAELRSHIGYVFQNGALFDSMDVFENIRLGITNEGQYRDLMYAAERVRECLRLVNLQPEVAKKMPAELSGGMRKRVGIARAIAGKPTYLLYDEPTSGLDPVNSDVIDTLIERLQQELGVTSVVVTHDVRGSFRVADRIALLWQSKIRAVGTAEEILASHDPAVQQFLERDLEMAVLQGRKD
;
A
#
# COMPACT_ATOMS: atom_id res chain seq x y z
N MET A 1 14.93 0.85 2.52
CA MET A 1 14.70 0.15 3.80
C MET A 1 13.78 1.00 4.66
N ILE A 2 12.72 0.40 5.22
CA ILE A 2 11.78 1.06 6.14
C ILE A 2 11.91 0.41 7.51
N GLU A 3 11.98 1.21 8.57
CA GLU A 3 12.11 0.70 9.94
C GLU A 3 11.31 1.58 10.91
N LEU A 4 10.46 0.95 11.70
CA LEU A 4 9.78 1.55 12.85
C LEU A 4 10.41 0.97 14.12
N LYS A 5 10.80 1.84 15.07
CA LYS A 5 11.45 1.49 16.34
C LYS A 5 10.58 1.94 17.49
N ALA A 6 9.98 0.98 18.20
CA ALA A 6 9.13 1.18 19.37
C ALA A 6 8.10 2.31 19.17
N VAL A 7 7.48 2.35 17.98
CA VAL A 7 6.53 3.41 17.59
C VAL A 7 5.25 3.28 18.37
N SER A 8 4.89 4.33 19.09
CA SER A 8 3.60 4.43 19.79
C SER A 8 2.79 5.60 19.26
N LYS A 9 1.47 5.41 19.16
CA LYS A 9 0.51 6.42 18.74
C LYS A 9 -0.82 6.28 19.45
N ARG A 10 -1.30 7.41 20.00
CA ARG A 10 -2.60 7.55 20.63
C ARG A 10 -3.40 8.63 19.92
N PHE A 11 -4.70 8.46 19.84
CA PHE A 11 -5.65 9.50 19.48
C PHE A 11 -6.67 9.63 20.61
N LEU A 12 -6.69 10.77 21.25
CA LEU A 12 -7.43 10.97 22.50
C LEU A 12 -7.07 9.88 23.52
N ASP A 13 -8.04 9.10 23.98
CA ASP A 13 -7.84 8.02 24.94
C ASP A 13 -7.57 6.65 24.31
N HIS A 14 -7.58 6.57 22.96
CA HIS A 14 -7.40 5.31 22.24
C HIS A 14 -5.94 5.11 21.80
N VAL A 15 -5.29 4.05 22.29
CA VAL A 15 -3.97 3.61 21.84
C VAL A 15 -4.13 2.83 20.55
N VAL A 16 -3.52 3.33 19.46
CA VAL A 16 -3.61 2.73 18.12
C VAL A 16 -2.36 1.91 17.78
N LEU A 17 -1.19 2.39 18.20
CA LEU A 17 0.09 1.67 18.10
C LEU A 17 0.76 1.73 19.48
N ASP A 18 1.28 0.59 19.96
CA ASP A 18 1.95 0.45 21.24
C ASP A 18 3.30 -0.24 21.07
N GLN A 19 4.38 0.56 21.11
CA GLN A 19 5.76 0.11 20.95
C GLN A 19 5.96 -0.84 19.75
N VAL A 20 5.46 -0.42 18.58
CA VAL A 20 5.51 -1.21 17.37
C VAL A 20 6.90 -1.17 16.76
N ASP A 21 7.50 -2.35 16.61
CA ASP A 21 8.68 -2.59 15.79
C ASP A 21 8.25 -3.22 14.46
N PHE A 22 8.69 -2.63 13.34
CA PHE A 22 8.36 -3.11 12.01
C PHE A 22 9.51 -2.82 11.04
N PHE A 23 9.86 -3.78 10.21
CA PHE A 23 11.01 -3.66 9.32
C PHE A 23 10.72 -4.24 7.93
N VAL A 24 11.12 -3.50 6.88
CA VAL A 24 11.03 -3.91 5.47
C VAL A 24 12.38 -3.72 4.80
N LYS A 25 12.93 -4.81 4.26
CA LYS A 25 14.18 -4.77 3.49
C LYS A 25 13.96 -4.11 2.13
N ARG A 26 15.04 -3.66 1.48
CA ARG A 26 14.94 -3.17 0.10
C ARG A 26 14.55 -4.30 -0.85
N GLY A 27 13.64 -4.03 -1.77
CA GLY A 27 13.13 -4.98 -2.75
C GLY A 27 12.14 -6.00 -2.17
N GLU A 28 11.84 -5.94 -0.87
CA GLU A 28 10.90 -6.83 -0.18
C GLU A 28 9.47 -6.27 -0.25
N THR A 29 8.50 -7.13 -0.39
CA THR A 29 7.09 -6.85 -0.14
C THR A 29 6.67 -7.45 1.20
N VAL A 30 6.23 -6.59 2.13
CA VAL A 30 5.68 -7.02 3.42
C VAL A 30 4.19 -6.71 3.47
N ALA A 31 3.36 -7.72 3.73
CA ALA A 31 1.95 -7.52 4.04
C ALA A 31 1.76 -7.24 5.53
N LEU A 32 1.04 -6.18 5.85
CA LEU A 32 0.59 -5.88 7.20
C LEU A 32 -0.87 -6.28 7.34
N LEU A 33 -1.11 -7.42 7.96
CA LEU A 33 -2.42 -7.96 8.26
C LEU A 33 -2.98 -7.44 9.59
N GLY A 34 -4.27 -7.52 9.75
CA GLY A 34 -4.97 -7.25 11.00
C GLY A 34 -6.41 -6.82 10.79
N PRO A 35 -7.24 -6.83 11.84
CA PRO A 35 -8.64 -6.42 11.77
C PRO A 35 -8.82 -4.99 11.27
N SER A 36 -10.01 -4.68 10.75
CA SER A 36 -10.35 -3.31 10.38
C SER A 36 -10.28 -2.40 11.62
N GLY A 37 -9.71 -1.20 11.44
CA GLY A 37 -9.58 -0.22 12.53
C GLY A 37 -8.43 -0.44 13.51
N VAL A 38 -7.62 -1.49 13.38
CA VAL A 38 -6.52 -1.81 14.33
C VAL A 38 -5.32 -0.85 14.25
N GLY A 39 -5.24 0.00 13.20
CA GLY A 39 -4.16 0.98 13.06
C GLY A 39 -3.25 0.77 11.84
N LYS A 40 -3.55 -0.16 10.94
CA LYS A 40 -2.73 -0.46 9.75
C LYS A 40 -2.43 0.79 8.88
N SER A 41 -3.47 1.52 8.48
CA SER A 41 -3.31 2.76 7.69
C SER A 41 -2.61 3.87 8.49
N VAL A 42 -2.71 3.86 9.82
CA VAL A 42 -1.97 4.79 10.69
C VAL A 42 -0.48 4.51 10.60
N LEU A 43 -0.07 3.24 10.56
CA LEU A 43 1.33 2.86 10.36
C LEU A 43 1.87 3.39 9.02
N LEU A 44 1.14 3.21 7.91
CA LEU A 44 1.54 3.77 6.60
C LEU A 44 1.70 5.31 6.64
N LYS A 45 0.78 5.99 7.34
CA LYS A 45 0.83 7.45 7.47
C LYS A 45 2.04 7.95 8.26
N HIS A 46 2.60 7.15 9.16
CA HIS A 46 3.86 7.45 9.82
C HIS A 46 5.03 7.36 8.84
N ILE A 47 5.08 6.34 7.98
CA ILE A 47 6.16 6.14 6.99
C ILE A 47 6.28 7.35 6.06
N ILE A 48 5.16 7.92 5.61
CA ILE A 48 5.16 9.11 4.73
C ILE A 48 5.15 10.44 5.51
N GLY A 49 5.25 10.39 6.84
CA GLY A 49 5.29 11.58 7.70
C GLY A 49 4.01 12.43 7.68
N LEU A 50 2.84 11.84 7.40
CA LEU A 50 1.53 12.50 7.56
C LEU A 50 1.11 12.57 9.02
N ILE A 51 1.57 11.62 9.83
CA ILE A 51 1.33 11.57 11.28
C ILE A 51 2.69 11.40 11.95
N ARG A 52 2.90 12.12 13.05
CA ARG A 52 4.07 11.93 13.92
C ARG A 52 3.75 10.93 15.02
N PRO A 53 4.68 10.02 15.35
CA PRO A 53 4.54 9.16 16.52
C PRO A 53 4.56 10.00 17.82
N ASP A 54 3.96 9.46 18.88
CA ASP A 54 4.04 10.08 20.21
C ASP A 54 5.33 9.65 20.91
N SER A 55 5.85 8.45 20.58
CA SER A 55 7.19 7.98 20.97
C SER A 55 7.73 6.97 19.96
N GLY A 56 9.03 6.69 20.04
CA GLY A 56 9.72 5.86 19.06
C GLY A 56 10.17 6.65 17.83
N ASP A 57 10.66 5.95 16.81
CA ASP A 57 11.17 6.57 15.59
C ASP A 57 10.72 5.81 14.34
N VAL A 58 10.62 6.51 13.21
CA VAL A 58 10.31 5.97 11.89
C VAL A 58 11.43 6.36 10.95
N LEU A 59 12.12 5.36 10.43
CA LEU A 59 13.27 5.55 9.56
C LEU A 59 12.96 5.06 8.13
N VAL A 60 13.26 5.88 7.15
CA VAL A 60 13.27 5.49 5.73
C VAL A 60 14.67 5.78 5.19
N ASP A 61 15.34 4.73 4.73
CA ASP A 61 16.76 4.78 4.33
C ASP A 61 17.68 5.43 5.38
N GLY A 62 17.38 5.19 6.67
CA GLY A 62 18.14 5.75 7.80
C GLY A 62 17.77 7.18 8.16
N LEU A 63 16.89 7.83 7.40
CA LEU A 63 16.42 9.18 7.70
C LEU A 63 15.23 9.11 8.67
N SER A 64 15.34 9.78 9.82
CA SER A 64 14.25 9.85 10.81
C SER A 64 13.13 10.77 10.32
N VAL A 65 12.03 10.17 9.84
CA VAL A 65 10.89 10.87 9.24
C VAL A 65 10.28 11.94 10.16
N PRO A 66 10.08 11.69 11.49
CA PRO A 66 9.52 12.68 12.40
C PRO A 66 10.36 13.96 12.53
N HIS A 67 11.66 13.87 12.23
CA HIS A 67 12.61 14.98 12.39
C HIS A 67 12.95 15.70 11.08
N LEU A 68 12.43 15.22 9.93
CA LEU A 68 12.66 15.85 8.63
C LEU A 68 11.98 17.24 8.56
N LYS A 69 12.71 18.19 7.99
CA LYS A 69 12.15 19.49 7.61
C LYS A 69 11.25 19.36 6.38
N ARG A 70 10.42 20.37 6.13
CA ARG A 70 9.44 20.38 5.05
C ARG A 70 10.04 20.01 3.67
N LYS A 71 11.23 20.52 3.35
CA LYS A 71 11.89 20.24 2.06
C LYS A 71 12.37 18.79 1.98
N GLU A 72 13.01 18.30 3.04
CA GLU A 72 13.49 16.92 3.14
C GLU A 72 12.34 15.91 3.11
N LEU A 73 11.22 16.24 3.78
CA LEU A 73 10.02 15.41 3.77
C LEU A 73 9.35 15.40 2.38
N ALA A 74 9.37 16.51 1.64
CA ALA A 74 8.90 16.56 0.26
C ALA A 74 9.77 15.70 -0.66
N GLU A 75 11.08 15.74 -0.48
CA GLU A 75 12.04 14.89 -1.18
C GLU A 75 11.79 13.41 -0.88
N LEU A 76 11.67 13.03 0.40
CA LEU A 76 11.34 11.66 0.78
C LEU A 76 10.05 11.18 0.11
N ARG A 77 8.99 12.00 0.15
CA ARG A 77 7.70 11.67 -0.46
C ARG A 77 7.76 11.49 -1.97
N SER A 78 8.70 12.15 -2.66
CA SER A 78 8.89 11.97 -4.10
C SER A 78 9.38 10.57 -4.47
N HIS A 79 9.97 9.84 -3.51
CA HIS A 79 10.42 8.45 -3.66
C HIS A 79 9.38 7.43 -3.19
N ILE A 80 8.21 7.86 -2.70
CA ILE A 80 7.16 6.98 -2.17
C ILE A 80 5.88 7.13 -2.98
N GLY A 81 5.45 6.06 -3.65
CA GLY A 81 4.10 5.98 -4.22
C GLY A 81 3.11 5.49 -3.16
N TYR A 82 1.99 6.18 -3.01
CA TYR A 82 0.92 5.78 -2.09
C TYR A 82 -0.35 5.42 -2.87
N VAL A 83 -0.82 4.20 -2.68
CA VAL A 83 -2.06 3.68 -3.27
C VAL A 83 -3.15 3.70 -2.22
N PHE A 84 -4.12 4.57 -2.40
CA PHE A 84 -5.24 4.75 -1.46
C PHE A 84 -6.33 3.70 -1.67
N GLN A 85 -7.05 3.36 -0.61
CA GLN A 85 -8.11 2.35 -0.59
C GLN A 85 -9.12 2.49 -1.74
N ASN A 86 -9.56 3.69 -2.09
CA ASN A 86 -10.52 3.94 -3.16
C ASN A 86 -9.88 4.51 -4.44
N GLY A 87 -8.55 4.35 -4.62
CA GLY A 87 -7.79 4.96 -5.71
C GLY A 87 -7.61 6.48 -5.56
N ALA A 88 -8.49 7.18 -4.84
CA ALA A 88 -8.48 8.63 -4.57
C ALA A 88 -8.20 9.47 -5.83
N LEU A 89 -8.87 9.16 -6.93
CA LEU A 89 -8.78 9.93 -8.17
C LEU A 89 -9.52 11.26 -8.00
N PHE A 90 -9.00 12.29 -8.65
CA PHE A 90 -9.67 13.58 -8.75
C PHE A 90 -10.76 13.50 -9.82
N ASP A 91 -12.03 13.62 -9.43
CA ASP A 91 -13.18 13.47 -10.32
C ASP A 91 -13.26 14.57 -11.39
N SER A 92 -12.62 15.71 -11.18
CA SER A 92 -12.53 16.83 -12.12
C SER A 92 -11.42 16.68 -13.18
N MET A 93 -10.62 15.61 -13.10
CA MET A 93 -9.48 15.34 -13.98
C MET A 93 -9.71 14.03 -14.71
N ASP A 94 -9.30 13.95 -15.97
CA ASP A 94 -9.27 12.68 -16.70
C ASP A 94 -8.17 11.74 -16.15
N VAL A 95 -8.10 10.53 -16.67
CA VAL A 95 -7.10 9.54 -16.26
C VAL A 95 -5.68 10.00 -16.56
N PHE A 96 -5.47 10.68 -17.69
CA PHE A 96 -4.16 11.22 -18.04
C PHE A 96 -3.67 12.21 -16.99
N GLU A 97 -4.49 13.18 -16.63
CA GLU A 97 -4.16 14.20 -15.63
C GLU A 97 -3.96 13.57 -14.25
N ASN A 98 -4.84 12.63 -13.85
CA ASN A 98 -4.68 11.90 -12.60
C ASN A 98 -3.33 11.16 -12.50
N ILE A 99 -2.91 10.45 -13.57
CA ILE A 99 -1.62 9.73 -13.56
C ILE A 99 -0.45 10.72 -13.60
N ARG A 100 -0.55 11.78 -14.40
CA ARG A 100 0.47 12.83 -14.52
C ARG A 100 0.80 13.47 -13.18
N LEU A 101 -0.18 13.64 -12.27
CA LEU A 101 0.06 14.16 -10.91
C LEU A 101 1.07 13.32 -10.11
N GLY A 102 1.26 12.06 -10.46
CA GLY A 102 2.27 11.20 -9.84
C GLY A 102 3.71 11.49 -10.30
N ILE A 103 3.92 12.29 -11.35
CA ILE A 103 5.25 12.69 -11.81
C ILE A 103 5.79 13.78 -10.87
N THR A 104 6.73 13.40 -10.01
CA THR A 104 7.23 14.26 -8.92
C THR A 104 8.28 15.27 -9.37
N ASN A 105 8.97 15.04 -10.48
CA ASN A 105 9.92 15.99 -11.05
C ASN A 105 9.19 17.10 -11.84
N GLU A 106 9.35 18.35 -11.42
CA GLU A 106 8.63 19.50 -11.99
C GLU A 106 8.91 19.71 -13.48
N GLY A 107 10.14 19.53 -13.95
CA GLY A 107 10.52 19.64 -15.36
C GLY A 107 9.83 18.57 -16.20
N GLN A 108 9.85 17.32 -15.73
CA GLN A 108 9.17 16.19 -16.38
C GLN A 108 7.64 16.34 -16.34
N TYR A 109 7.08 16.86 -15.25
CA TYR A 109 5.66 17.14 -15.14
C TYR A 109 5.20 18.20 -16.15
N ARG A 110 6.00 19.25 -16.39
CA ARG A 110 5.69 20.32 -17.36
C ARG A 110 5.90 19.92 -18.81
N ASP A 111 6.77 18.94 -19.07
CA ASP A 111 6.99 18.40 -20.40
C ASP A 111 5.84 17.46 -20.80
N LEU A 112 4.96 17.95 -21.66
CA LEU A 112 3.77 17.19 -22.11
C LEU A 112 4.13 15.94 -22.92
N MET A 113 5.26 15.96 -23.68
CA MET A 113 5.68 14.77 -24.42
C MET A 113 6.19 13.70 -23.48
N TYR A 114 7.04 14.06 -22.52
CA TYR A 114 7.47 13.14 -21.47
C TYR A 114 6.28 12.59 -20.67
N ALA A 115 5.37 13.46 -20.23
CA ALA A 115 4.20 13.07 -19.46
C ALA A 115 3.30 12.10 -20.25
N ALA A 116 3.08 12.35 -21.55
CA ALA A 116 2.27 11.47 -22.39
C ALA A 116 2.89 10.07 -22.54
N GLU A 117 4.22 10.00 -22.73
CA GLU A 117 4.93 8.73 -22.80
C GLU A 117 4.89 7.99 -21.44
N ARG A 118 5.14 8.70 -20.35
CA ARG A 118 5.12 8.13 -19.01
C ARG A 118 3.73 7.61 -18.62
N VAL A 119 2.68 8.36 -18.92
CA VAL A 119 1.29 7.92 -18.68
C VAL A 119 0.97 6.65 -19.47
N ARG A 120 1.37 6.58 -20.76
CA ARG A 120 1.19 5.38 -21.59
C ARG A 120 1.92 4.18 -21.00
N GLU A 121 3.14 4.35 -20.55
CA GLU A 121 3.93 3.31 -19.88
C GLU A 121 3.23 2.85 -18.59
N CYS A 122 2.76 3.78 -17.75
CA CYS A 122 2.05 3.44 -16.52
C CYS A 122 0.75 2.67 -16.79
N LEU A 123 -0.03 3.09 -17.80
CA LEU A 123 -1.25 2.35 -18.21
C LEU A 123 -0.93 0.91 -18.64
N ARG A 124 0.13 0.73 -19.44
CA ARG A 124 0.59 -0.60 -19.84
C ARG A 124 1.00 -1.45 -18.63
N LEU A 125 1.74 -0.87 -17.68
CA LEU A 125 2.16 -1.56 -16.46
C LEU A 125 0.97 -2.04 -15.63
N VAL A 126 -0.15 -1.30 -15.63
CA VAL A 126 -1.36 -1.70 -14.89
C VAL A 126 -2.41 -2.41 -15.75
N ASN A 127 -2.03 -2.94 -16.92
CA ASN A 127 -2.91 -3.64 -17.86
C ASN A 127 -4.16 -2.84 -18.25
N LEU A 128 -4.00 -1.55 -18.54
CA LEU A 128 -5.04 -0.68 -19.10
C LEU A 128 -4.65 -0.24 -20.51
N GLN A 129 -5.66 -0.19 -21.40
CA GLN A 129 -5.46 0.27 -22.77
C GLN A 129 -5.18 1.80 -22.80
N PRO A 130 -4.37 2.30 -23.75
CA PRO A 130 -4.02 3.71 -23.84
C PRO A 130 -5.22 4.66 -23.94
N GLU A 131 -6.32 4.21 -24.56
CA GLU A 131 -7.55 4.98 -24.74
C GLU A 131 -8.21 5.36 -23.42
N VAL A 132 -7.93 4.60 -22.34
CA VAL A 132 -8.42 4.88 -20.98
C VAL A 132 -7.90 6.23 -20.47
N ALA A 133 -6.78 6.73 -21.00
CA ALA A 133 -6.21 8.03 -20.62
C ALA A 133 -7.20 9.21 -20.73
N LYS A 134 -8.15 9.13 -21.67
CA LYS A 134 -9.13 10.19 -21.96
C LYS A 134 -10.43 10.06 -21.17
N LYS A 135 -10.61 8.99 -20.38
CA LYS A 135 -11.80 8.76 -19.59
C LYS A 135 -11.79 9.55 -18.30
N MET A 136 -12.97 9.94 -17.84
CA MET A 136 -13.18 10.49 -16.52
C MET A 136 -13.29 9.36 -15.48
N PRO A 137 -12.94 9.59 -14.21
CA PRO A 137 -13.07 8.58 -13.15
C PRO A 137 -14.48 7.96 -13.05
N ALA A 138 -15.53 8.71 -13.33
CA ALA A 138 -16.92 8.23 -13.32
C ALA A 138 -17.21 7.17 -14.40
N GLU A 139 -16.41 7.11 -15.48
CA GLU A 139 -16.55 6.14 -16.58
C GLU A 139 -15.77 4.84 -16.33
N LEU A 140 -15.09 4.73 -15.19
CA LEU A 140 -14.24 3.60 -14.85
C LEU A 140 -14.98 2.61 -13.93
N SER A 141 -14.76 1.31 -14.15
CA SER A 141 -15.14 0.29 -13.16
C SER A 141 -14.33 0.44 -11.87
N GLY A 142 -14.77 -0.18 -10.77
CA GLY A 142 -14.04 -0.17 -9.49
C GLY A 142 -12.59 -0.68 -9.64
N GLY A 143 -12.39 -1.80 -10.33
CA GLY A 143 -11.05 -2.35 -10.60
C GLY A 143 -10.21 -1.45 -11.50
N MET A 144 -10.81 -0.78 -12.49
CA MET A 144 -10.09 0.20 -13.31
C MET A 144 -9.64 1.41 -12.49
N ARG A 145 -10.52 1.95 -11.61
CA ARG A 145 -10.16 3.07 -10.71
C ARG A 145 -8.95 2.71 -9.81
N LYS A 146 -8.95 1.51 -9.24
CA LYS A 146 -7.80 1.02 -8.45
C LYS A 146 -6.52 0.96 -9.28
N ARG A 147 -6.58 0.40 -10.49
CA ARG A 147 -5.43 0.31 -11.39
C ARG A 147 -4.92 1.69 -11.82
N VAL A 148 -5.79 2.67 -12.08
CA VAL A 148 -5.38 4.05 -12.34
C VAL A 148 -4.72 4.68 -11.10
N GLY A 149 -5.23 4.42 -9.89
CA GLY A 149 -4.60 4.83 -8.64
C GLY A 149 -3.18 4.27 -8.47
N ILE A 150 -2.98 3.00 -8.83
CA ILE A 150 -1.65 2.37 -8.86
C ILE A 150 -0.77 3.01 -9.95
N ALA A 151 -1.31 3.24 -11.17
CA ALA A 151 -0.59 3.91 -12.26
C ALA A 151 -0.09 5.31 -11.84
N ARG A 152 -0.91 6.07 -11.13
CA ARG A 152 -0.51 7.36 -10.55
C ARG A 152 0.62 7.18 -9.53
N ALA A 153 0.52 6.20 -8.65
CA ALA A 153 1.53 5.97 -7.61
C ALA A 153 2.91 5.61 -8.19
N ILE A 154 2.96 4.90 -9.34
CA ILE A 154 4.21 4.52 -10.00
C ILE A 154 4.74 5.56 -11.00
N ALA A 155 3.97 6.62 -11.33
CA ALA A 155 4.34 7.58 -12.37
C ALA A 155 5.63 8.35 -12.05
N GLY A 156 5.92 8.61 -10.78
CA GLY A 156 7.15 9.24 -10.30
C GLY A 156 8.36 8.31 -10.22
N LYS A 157 8.27 7.06 -10.66
CA LYS A 157 9.32 6.03 -10.51
C LYS A 157 9.77 5.89 -9.04
N PRO A 158 8.85 5.60 -8.12
CA PRO A 158 9.16 5.53 -6.69
C PRO A 158 10.07 4.35 -6.36
N THR A 159 10.81 4.46 -5.25
CA THR A 159 11.57 3.36 -4.65
C THR A 159 10.68 2.51 -3.73
N TYR A 160 9.65 3.13 -3.15
CA TYR A 160 8.72 2.53 -2.20
C TYR A 160 7.29 2.62 -2.70
N LEU A 161 6.52 1.54 -2.53
CA LEU A 161 5.07 1.53 -2.77
C LEU A 161 4.33 1.14 -1.50
N LEU A 162 3.43 2.01 -1.06
CA LEU A 162 2.58 1.78 0.10
C LEU A 162 1.14 1.59 -0.38
N TYR A 163 0.59 0.41 -0.14
CA TYR A 163 -0.78 0.05 -0.55
C TYR A 163 -1.68 0.01 0.69
N ASP A 164 -2.71 0.84 0.69
CA ASP A 164 -3.71 0.91 1.75
C ASP A 164 -5.00 0.22 1.28
N GLU A 165 -5.21 -1.03 1.67
CA GLU A 165 -6.37 -1.88 1.31
C GLU A 165 -6.64 -1.90 -0.22
N PRO A 166 -5.66 -2.34 -1.05
CA PRO A 166 -5.74 -2.20 -2.51
C PRO A 166 -6.88 -3.00 -3.14
N THR A 167 -7.27 -4.13 -2.58
CA THR A 167 -8.33 -5.03 -3.07
C THR A 167 -9.71 -4.79 -2.44
N SER A 168 -9.78 -3.93 -1.41
CA SER A 168 -11.04 -3.66 -0.70
C SER A 168 -12.17 -3.22 -1.63
N GLY A 169 -13.34 -3.85 -1.49
CA GLY A 169 -14.55 -3.52 -2.27
C GLY A 169 -14.54 -4.06 -3.70
N LEU A 170 -13.59 -4.92 -4.06
CA LEU A 170 -13.58 -5.66 -5.32
C LEU A 170 -14.14 -7.07 -5.12
N ASP A 171 -14.66 -7.63 -6.21
CA ASP A 171 -14.97 -9.06 -6.29
C ASP A 171 -13.67 -9.89 -6.35
N PRO A 172 -13.72 -11.22 -6.09
CA PRO A 172 -12.52 -12.05 -6.03
C PRO A 172 -11.68 -12.02 -7.32
N VAL A 173 -12.32 -11.98 -8.50
CA VAL A 173 -11.60 -11.96 -9.78
C VAL A 173 -10.81 -10.67 -9.96
N ASN A 174 -11.41 -9.53 -9.64
CA ASN A 174 -10.73 -8.25 -9.71
C ASN A 174 -9.67 -8.09 -8.61
N SER A 175 -9.86 -8.70 -7.43
CA SER A 175 -8.84 -8.76 -6.36
C SER A 175 -7.61 -9.51 -6.83
N ASP A 176 -7.76 -10.70 -7.44
CA ASP A 176 -6.66 -11.48 -8.02
C ASP A 176 -5.87 -10.70 -9.08
N VAL A 177 -6.54 -9.88 -9.88
CA VAL A 177 -5.88 -9.01 -10.87
C VAL A 177 -4.99 -7.97 -10.18
N ILE A 178 -5.45 -7.37 -9.08
CA ILE A 178 -4.66 -6.38 -8.32
C ILE A 178 -3.47 -7.07 -7.62
N ASP A 179 -3.67 -8.23 -7.02
CA ASP A 179 -2.60 -8.99 -6.36
C ASP A 179 -1.51 -9.38 -7.36
N THR A 180 -1.88 -9.93 -8.52
CA THR A 180 -0.93 -10.23 -9.60
C THR A 180 -0.21 -8.97 -10.08
N LEU A 181 -0.89 -7.83 -10.10
CA LEU A 181 -0.28 -6.56 -10.47
C LEU A 181 0.76 -6.10 -9.43
N ILE A 182 0.48 -6.24 -8.14
CA ILE A 182 1.42 -5.89 -7.05
C ILE A 182 2.70 -6.74 -7.17
N GLU A 183 2.55 -8.06 -7.32
CA GLU A 183 3.67 -8.99 -7.51
C GLU A 183 4.51 -8.61 -8.74
N ARG A 184 3.86 -8.38 -9.88
CA ARG A 184 4.54 -8.00 -11.12
C ARG A 184 5.29 -6.68 -10.98
N LEU A 185 4.70 -5.66 -10.34
CA LEU A 185 5.36 -4.36 -10.14
C LEU A 185 6.60 -4.48 -9.25
N GLN A 186 6.57 -5.35 -8.22
CA GLN A 186 7.76 -5.65 -7.42
C GLN A 186 8.88 -6.22 -8.31
N GLN A 187 8.55 -7.23 -9.13
CA GLN A 187 9.52 -7.91 -9.99
C GLN A 187 10.07 -6.99 -11.10
N GLU A 188 9.20 -6.25 -11.81
CA GLU A 188 9.61 -5.40 -12.94
C GLU A 188 10.30 -4.10 -12.50
N LEU A 189 9.88 -3.50 -11.38
CA LEU A 189 10.40 -2.20 -10.93
C LEU A 189 11.42 -2.31 -9.79
N GLY A 190 11.55 -3.48 -9.14
CA GLY A 190 12.42 -3.67 -7.99
C GLY A 190 12.05 -2.83 -6.77
N VAL A 191 10.79 -2.44 -6.65
CA VAL A 191 10.29 -1.58 -5.58
C VAL A 191 10.20 -2.32 -4.25
N THR A 192 10.32 -1.58 -3.16
CA THR A 192 10.05 -2.06 -1.81
C THR A 192 8.60 -1.75 -1.45
N SER A 193 7.83 -2.73 -1.03
CA SER A 193 6.37 -2.55 -0.85
C SER A 193 5.90 -2.87 0.57
N VAL A 194 4.92 -2.09 1.05
CA VAL A 194 4.10 -2.42 2.21
C VAL A 194 2.65 -2.49 1.77
N VAL A 195 2.02 -3.65 1.95
CA VAL A 195 0.63 -3.89 1.60
C VAL A 195 -0.19 -4.04 2.87
N VAL A 196 -0.99 -3.03 3.18
CA VAL A 196 -1.95 -3.10 4.29
C VAL A 196 -3.24 -3.73 3.79
N THR A 197 -3.66 -4.82 4.41
CA THR A 197 -4.89 -5.52 4.04
C THR A 197 -5.45 -6.33 5.21
N HIS A 198 -6.70 -6.74 5.08
CA HIS A 198 -7.33 -7.77 5.91
C HIS A 198 -7.50 -9.10 5.14
N ASP A 199 -7.14 -9.14 3.86
CA ASP A 199 -7.20 -10.32 3.01
C ASP A 199 -5.97 -11.21 3.23
N VAL A 200 -6.16 -12.34 3.91
CA VAL A 200 -5.10 -13.30 4.20
C VAL A 200 -4.61 -13.98 2.91
N ARG A 201 -5.53 -14.39 2.02
CA ARG A 201 -5.17 -15.12 0.80
C ARG A 201 -4.35 -14.26 -0.16
N GLY A 202 -4.81 -13.05 -0.44
CA GLY A 202 -4.06 -12.10 -1.25
C GLY A 202 -2.68 -11.80 -0.66
N SER A 203 -2.59 -11.62 0.67
CA SER A 203 -1.31 -11.36 1.34
C SER A 203 -0.30 -12.49 1.20
N PHE A 204 -0.74 -13.75 1.30
CA PHE A 204 0.12 -14.94 1.13
C PHE A 204 0.67 -15.09 -0.28
N ARG A 205 -0.01 -14.51 -1.26
CA ARG A 205 0.40 -14.51 -2.65
C ARG A 205 1.43 -13.44 -2.97
N VAL A 206 1.21 -12.21 -2.47
CA VAL A 206 1.98 -11.04 -2.90
C VAL A 206 3.17 -10.71 -2.01
N ALA A 207 3.24 -11.25 -0.79
CA ALA A 207 4.22 -10.82 0.19
C ALA A 207 5.33 -11.86 0.42
N ASP A 208 6.57 -11.38 0.51
CA ASP A 208 7.71 -12.17 0.95
C ASP A 208 7.62 -12.48 2.45
N ARG A 209 7.09 -11.52 3.23
CA ARG A 209 6.82 -11.67 4.66
C ARG A 209 5.51 -11.01 5.04
N ILE A 210 4.94 -11.50 6.12
CA ILE A 210 3.67 -11.07 6.69
C ILE A 210 3.89 -10.63 8.12
N ALA A 211 3.35 -9.48 8.49
CA ALA A 211 3.28 -9.00 9.86
C ALA A 211 1.81 -8.92 10.30
N LEU A 212 1.47 -9.43 11.46
CA LEU A 212 0.13 -9.31 12.03
C LEU A 212 0.08 -8.22 13.09
N LEU A 213 -0.65 -7.15 12.83
CA LEU A 213 -0.99 -6.10 13.80
C LEU A 213 -2.28 -6.48 14.52
N TRP A 214 -2.17 -6.71 15.82
CA TRP A 214 -3.29 -7.13 16.68
C TRP A 214 -3.21 -6.41 18.01
N GLN A 215 -4.32 -5.81 18.45
CA GLN A 215 -4.39 -5.05 19.70
C GLN A 215 -3.20 -4.07 19.85
N SER A 216 -3.02 -3.21 18.84
CA SER A 216 -2.00 -2.16 18.78
C SER A 216 -0.54 -2.63 18.72
N LYS A 217 -0.26 -3.95 18.63
CA LYS A 217 1.09 -4.53 18.61
C LYS A 217 1.31 -5.45 17.41
N ILE A 218 2.56 -5.53 16.94
CA ILE A 218 2.95 -6.61 16.02
C ILE A 218 3.08 -7.90 16.85
N ARG A 219 2.25 -8.90 16.54
CA ARG A 219 2.18 -10.19 17.25
C ARG A 219 3.03 -11.27 16.61
N ALA A 220 3.13 -11.23 15.29
CA ALA A 220 3.92 -12.18 14.53
C ALA A 220 4.49 -11.51 13.28
N VAL A 221 5.67 -11.95 12.85
CA VAL A 221 6.29 -11.58 11.57
C VAL A 221 6.99 -12.83 11.03
N GLY A 222 6.71 -13.21 9.80
CA GLY A 222 7.33 -14.39 9.17
C GLY A 222 6.87 -14.59 7.74
N THR A 223 7.33 -15.67 7.11
CA THR A 223 6.80 -16.12 5.81
C THR A 223 5.37 -16.63 5.95
N ALA A 224 4.69 -16.89 4.84
CA ALA A 224 3.33 -17.47 4.87
C ALA A 224 3.30 -18.79 5.65
N GLU A 225 4.31 -19.65 5.45
CA GLU A 225 4.43 -20.95 6.15
C GLU A 225 4.63 -20.75 7.66
N GLU A 226 5.47 -19.80 8.08
CA GLU A 226 5.72 -19.49 9.48
C GLU A 226 4.48 -18.93 10.17
N ILE A 227 3.72 -18.09 9.49
CA ILE A 227 2.45 -17.52 10.00
C ILE A 227 1.40 -18.62 10.13
N LEU A 228 1.26 -19.52 9.13
CA LEU A 228 0.33 -20.65 9.20
C LEU A 228 0.69 -21.65 10.30
N ALA A 229 1.97 -21.86 10.57
CA ALA A 229 2.47 -22.76 11.62
C ALA A 229 2.49 -22.09 13.02
N SER A 230 2.11 -20.82 13.13
CA SER A 230 2.17 -20.10 14.39
C SER A 230 1.19 -20.66 15.42
N HIS A 231 1.67 -20.84 16.67
CA HIS A 231 0.86 -21.21 17.82
C HIS A 231 0.39 -20.00 18.64
N ASP A 232 0.68 -18.76 18.21
CA ASP A 232 0.16 -17.56 18.89
C ASP A 232 -1.38 -17.53 18.77
N PRO A 233 -2.12 -17.47 19.88
CA PRO A 233 -3.59 -17.47 19.83
C PRO A 233 -4.21 -16.34 19.01
N ALA A 234 -3.56 -15.17 18.95
CA ALA A 234 -4.06 -14.04 18.17
C ALA A 234 -3.90 -14.31 16.65
N VAL A 235 -2.82 -14.98 16.25
CA VAL A 235 -2.61 -15.39 14.86
C VAL A 235 -3.65 -16.43 14.47
N GLN A 236 -3.83 -17.48 15.27
CA GLN A 236 -4.83 -18.52 15.01
C GLN A 236 -6.23 -17.94 14.92
N GLN A 237 -6.65 -17.13 15.90
CA GLN A 237 -7.96 -16.48 15.90
C GLN A 237 -8.18 -15.60 14.64
N PHE A 238 -7.14 -14.91 14.18
CA PHE A 238 -7.24 -14.08 12.97
C PHE A 238 -7.40 -14.93 11.71
N LEU A 239 -6.61 -16.00 11.58
CA LEU A 239 -6.66 -16.91 10.43
C LEU A 239 -7.96 -17.70 10.36
N GLU A 240 -8.45 -18.23 11.49
CA GLU A 240 -9.73 -18.96 11.56
C GLU A 240 -10.91 -18.10 11.12
N ARG A 241 -10.96 -16.86 11.60
CA ARG A 241 -12.02 -15.91 11.23
C ARG A 241 -12.03 -15.60 9.74
N ASP A 242 -10.88 -15.47 9.11
CA ASP A 242 -10.78 -15.23 7.66
C ASP A 242 -11.21 -16.46 6.86
N LEU A 243 -10.80 -17.66 7.30
CA LEU A 243 -11.21 -18.92 6.69
C LEU A 243 -12.73 -19.17 6.82
N GLU A 244 -13.33 -18.89 7.96
CA GLU A 244 -14.79 -18.98 8.16
C GLU A 244 -15.54 -18.01 7.24
N MET A 245 -15.08 -16.77 7.12
CA MET A 245 -15.68 -15.78 6.22
C MET A 245 -15.58 -16.22 4.75
N ALA A 246 -14.47 -16.83 4.34
CA ALA A 246 -14.29 -17.35 3.00
C ALA A 246 -15.23 -18.54 2.67
N VAL A 247 -15.46 -19.44 3.65
CA VAL A 247 -16.40 -20.56 3.50
C VAL A 247 -17.85 -20.06 3.41
N LEU A 248 -18.21 -19.03 4.16
CA LEU A 248 -19.57 -18.44 4.13
C LEU A 248 -19.83 -17.68 2.82
N GLN A 249 -18.82 -17.07 2.21
CA GLN A 249 -18.94 -16.39 0.91
C GLN A 249 -19.05 -17.38 -0.24
N GLY A 250 -18.28 -18.48 -0.23
CA GLY A 250 -18.32 -19.53 -1.25
C GLY A 250 -19.59 -20.43 -1.23
N ARG A 251 -20.48 -20.26 -0.23
CA ARG A 251 -21.79 -20.95 -0.17
C ARG A 251 -22.95 -20.13 -0.74
N LYS A 252 -22.70 -18.90 -1.19
CA LYS A 252 -23.73 -18.00 -1.75
C LYS A 252 -23.72 -17.92 -3.29
N ASP A 253 -22.76 -18.57 -3.92
CA ASP A 253 -22.67 -18.80 -5.36
C ASP A 253 -23.04 -20.26 -5.68
#